data_ce5e32081b2db6c1f0adb1fb494e358a
#
_entry.id   ce5e32081b2db6c1f0adb1fb494e358a
#
_cell.length_a   1.000
_cell.length_b   1.000
_cell.length_c   1.000
_cell.angle_alpha   90.00
_cell.angle_beta   90.00
_cell.angle_gamma   90.00
#
_symmetry.space_group_name_H-M   'P 1'
#
loop_
_entity.id
_entity.type
_entity.pdbx_description
1 polymer ?
#
loop_
_entity_poly.entity_id
_entity_poly.type
_entity_poly.pdbx_seq_one_letter_code
_entity_poly.pdbx_strand_id
1 'polypeptide(L)'
;MENNDVLQRQYPISLFDSMPSMEVMCSVASYSNNGTLAIQLFNRPSLPEGYPMPSDPRKLYCEPFGVVTVNLFESKLLPYNMQFVDENNLPGIGAWLRQNGIAQPTGMHAASGYCLYEAYRFNLDAKDLKEVIARRQQLGTQPPEQRHTQERKVK
;
A
#
# COMPACT_ATOMS: atom_id res chain seq x y z
N MET A 1 -1.94 -15.92 18.34
CA MET A 1 -2.38 -15.23 17.16
C MET A 1 -1.29 -14.37 16.55
N GLU A 2 -1.09 -14.53 15.32
CA GLU A 2 -0.04 -13.79 14.65
C GLU A 2 -0.43 -12.37 14.34
N ASN A 3 0.50 -11.50 14.62
CA ASN A 3 0.40 -10.12 14.28
C ASN A 3 1.14 -9.91 12.97
N ASN A 4 0.40 -9.59 11.92
CA ASN A 4 1.03 -9.32 10.65
C ASN A 4 1.51 -7.88 10.64
N ASP A 5 2.71 -7.67 11.16
CA ASP A 5 3.29 -6.34 11.31
C ASP A 5 4.32 -6.00 10.24
N VAL A 6 4.30 -6.72 9.13
CA VAL A 6 5.32 -6.58 8.09
C VAL A 6 5.39 -5.16 7.54
N LEU A 7 4.25 -4.46 7.46
CA LEU A 7 4.22 -3.08 6.97
C LEU A 7 4.67 -2.05 8.02
N GLN A 8 4.92 -2.49 9.26
CA GLN A 8 5.38 -1.62 10.33
C GLN A 8 6.91 -1.60 10.46
N ARG A 9 7.60 -2.38 9.66
CA ARG A 9 9.06 -2.55 9.74
C ARG A 9 9.78 -1.61 8.80
N GLN A 10 11.08 -1.43 9.04
CA GLN A 10 11.96 -0.68 8.16
C GLN A 10 12.60 -1.62 7.15
N TYR A 11 12.75 -1.16 5.92
CA TYR A 11 13.34 -1.95 4.85
C TYR A 11 14.32 -1.12 4.04
N PRO A 12 15.46 -1.71 3.63
CA PRO A 12 16.32 -1.04 2.67
C PRO A 12 15.65 -1.03 1.30
N ILE A 13 15.87 0.05 0.56
CA ILE A 13 15.35 0.15 -0.80
C ILE A 13 16.38 0.82 -1.69
N SER A 14 16.56 0.25 -2.90
CA SER A 14 17.38 0.84 -3.95
C SER A 14 16.77 0.39 -5.28
N LEU A 15 15.99 1.25 -5.90
CA LEU A 15 15.27 0.93 -7.13
C LEU A 15 16.01 1.30 -8.39
N PHE A 16 16.94 2.25 -8.30
CA PHE A 16 17.70 2.75 -9.45
C PHE A 16 19.18 2.51 -9.21
N ASP A 17 19.92 2.17 -10.27
CA ASP A 17 21.36 1.88 -10.16
C ASP A 17 22.16 3.02 -9.54
N SER A 18 21.79 4.26 -9.85
CA SER A 18 22.48 5.44 -9.33
C SER A 18 21.99 5.85 -7.95
N MET A 19 20.98 5.20 -7.43
CA MET A 19 20.36 5.57 -6.15
C MET A 19 21.06 4.85 -5.01
N PRO A 20 21.52 5.59 -3.99
CA PRO A 20 22.03 4.92 -2.79
C PRO A 20 20.93 4.17 -2.06
N SER A 21 21.32 3.12 -1.35
CA SER A 21 20.36 2.38 -0.54
C SER A 21 19.82 3.29 0.56
N MET A 22 18.51 3.30 0.71
CA MET A 22 17.82 4.08 1.75
C MET A 22 16.95 3.15 2.58
N GLU A 23 16.64 3.57 3.78
CA GLU A 23 15.74 2.82 4.64
C GLU A 23 14.36 3.47 4.62
N VAL A 24 13.31 2.69 4.38
CA VAL A 24 11.95 3.19 4.27
C VAL A 24 11.00 2.41 5.15
N MET A 25 9.86 3.03 5.45
CA MET A 25 8.71 2.39 6.08
C MET A 25 7.47 2.64 5.24
N CYS A 26 6.56 1.67 5.27
CA CYS A 26 5.27 1.79 4.61
C CYS A 26 4.28 2.53 5.49
N SER A 27 3.45 3.35 4.86
CA SER A 27 2.30 3.97 5.49
C SER A 27 1.05 3.48 4.78
N VAL A 28 0.09 2.99 5.54
CA VAL A 28 -1.17 2.46 5.03
C VAL A 28 -2.26 3.50 5.20
N ALA A 29 -2.97 3.78 4.11
CA ALA A 29 -4.06 4.75 4.10
C ALA A 29 -5.11 4.31 3.10
N SER A 30 -6.10 5.15 2.88
CA SER A 30 -7.14 4.93 1.86
C SER A 30 -7.22 6.16 0.98
N TYR A 31 -7.46 5.94 -0.31
CA TYR A 31 -7.72 7.05 -1.22
C TYR A 31 -9.05 7.72 -0.84
N SER A 32 -9.05 9.04 -0.83
CA SER A 32 -10.20 9.81 -0.31
C SER A 32 -11.43 9.68 -1.19
N ASN A 33 -11.26 9.47 -2.50
CA ASN A 33 -12.41 9.42 -3.41
C ASN A 33 -13.16 8.09 -3.40
N ASN A 34 -12.46 6.97 -3.19
CA ASN A 34 -13.12 5.66 -3.24
C ASN A 34 -12.76 4.74 -2.08
N GLY A 35 -11.89 5.16 -1.17
CA GLY A 35 -11.53 4.38 0.02
C GLY A 35 -10.64 3.19 -0.24
N THR A 36 -10.19 2.96 -1.48
CA THR A 36 -9.34 1.82 -1.78
C THR A 36 -7.94 2.00 -1.18
N LEU A 37 -7.24 0.90 -1.04
CA LEU A 37 -5.96 0.84 -0.33
C LEU A 37 -4.92 1.75 -0.98
N ALA A 38 -4.21 2.52 -0.16
CA ALA A 38 -3.09 3.36 -0.58
C ALA A 38 -1.88 3.01 0.28
N ILE A 39 -0.75 2.73 -0.38
CA ILE A 39 0.51 2.43 0.30
C ILE A 39 1.54 3.45 -0.15
N GLN A 40 2.13 4.14 0.81
CA GLN A 40 3.17 5.13 0.55
C GLN A 40 4.41 4.77 1.34
N LEU A 41 5.57 5.09 0.78
CA LEU A 41 6.84 4.88 1.45
C LEU A 41 7.38 6.20 1.97
N PHE A 42 7.92 6.15 3.18
CA PHE A 42 8.58 7.29 3.81
C PHE A 42 9.98 6.89 4.24
N ASN A 43 10.94 7.79 4.05
CA ASN A 43 12.25 7.64 4.62
C ASN A 43 12.46 8.70 5.68
N ARG A 44 13.51 8.56 6.47
CA ARG A 44 13.78 9.56 7.48
C ARG A 44 14.75 10.60 6.91
N PRO A 45 14.55 11.89 7.22
CA PRO A 45 15.46 12.91 6.74
C PRO A 45 16.79 12.86 7.49
N SER A 46 17.81 13.49 6.91
CA SER A 46 19.06 13.72 7.61
C SER A 46 18.82 14.70 8.74
N LEU A 47 19.19 14.33 9.95
CA LEU A 47 18.97 15.15 11.13
C LEU A 47 20.30 15.71 11.64
N PRO A 48 20.30 16.95 12.21
CA PRO A 48 21.52 17.49 12.77
C PRO A 48 21.95 16.69 14.00
N GLU A 49 23.27 16.74 14.25
CA GLU A 49 23.82 16.10 15.42
C GLU A 49 23.17 16.68 16.69
N GLY A 50 22.83 15.80 17.63
CA GLY A 50 22.18 16.22 18.87
C GLY A 50 20.69 16.43 18.77
N TYR A 51 20.09 16.12 17.60
CA TYR A 51 18.65 16.23 17.45
C TYR A 51 17.95 15.25 18.42
N PRO A 52 16.94 15.73 19.18
CA PRO A 52 16.27 14.85 20.14
C PRO A 52 15.52 13.73 19.42
N MET A 53 15.76 12.51 19.88
CA MET A 53 15.11 11.34 19.29
C MET A 53 13.73 11.14 19.89
N PRO A 54 12.71 10.86 19.07
CA PRO A 54 11.37 10.54 19.60
C PRO A 54 11.36 9.20 20.30
N SER A 55 10.40 9.01 21.18
CA SER A 55 10.23 7.73 21.87
C SER A 55 9.87 6.59 20.91
N ASP A 56 9.18 6.93 19.82
CA ASP A 56 8.86 5.99 18.77
C ASP A 56 9.73 6.28 17.54
N PRO A 57 10.76 5.43 17.27
CA PRO A 57 11.66 5.68 16.13
C PRO A 57 10.95 5.76 14.78
N ARG A 58 9.77 5.15 14.63
CA ARG A 58 9.02 5.19 13.38
C ARG A 58 8.61 6.61 13.01
N LYS A 59 8.47 7.50 13.98
CA LYS A 59 8.11 8.90 13.73
C LYS A 59 9.19 9.68 12.99
N LEU A 60 10.40 9.13 12.92
CA LEU A 60 11.47 9.72 12.13
C LEU A 60 11.25 9.54 10.63
N TYR A 61 10.41 8.57 10.24
CA TYR A 61 10.15 8.26 8.83
C TYR A 61 9.01 9.13 8.34
N CYS A 62 9.31 10.39 8.10
CA CYS A 62 8.31 11.39 7.74
C CYS A 62 8.58 12.07 6.39
N GLU A 63 9.66 11.72 5.70
CA GLU A 63 9.99 12.30 4.42
C GLU A 63 9.44 11.41 3.29
N PRO A 64 8.55 11.93 2.43
CA PRO A 64 7.97 11.10 1.37
C PRO A 64 9.04 10.56 0.43
N PHE A 65 9.02 9.25 0.20
CA PHE A 65 9.90 8.58 -0.76
C PHE A 65 9.16 8.32 -2.07
N GLY A 66 7.96 7.78 -1.99
CA GLY A 66 7.16 7.46 -3.17
C GLY A 66 5.87 6.77 -2.81
N VAL A 67 4.92 6.79 -3.73
CA VAL A 67 3.64 6.11 -3.58
C VAL A 67 3.72 4.79 -4.33
N VAL A 68 3.54 3.68 -3.62
CA VAL A 68 3.65 2.33 -4.17
C VAL A 68 2.46 1.99 -5.05
N THR A 69 1.29 2.47 -4.69
CA THR A 69 0.02 2.09 -5.31
C THR A 69 -0.48 3.12 -6.31
N VAL A 70 -1.39 2.66 -7.19
CA VAL A 70 -2.08 3.52 -8.15
C VAL A 70 -3.56 3.32 -7.96
N ASN A 71 -4.30 4.44 -7.89
CA ASN A 71 -5.75 4.41 -7.76
C ASN A 71 -6.37 4.48 -9.15
N LEU A 72 -6.83 3.34 -9.62
CA LEU A 72 -7.48 3.25 -10.93
C LEU A 72 -9.00 3.13 -10.76
N PHE A 73 -9.72 3.34 -11.87
CA PHE A 73 -11.16 3.13 -11.86
C PHE A 73 -11.50 1.71 -11.37
N GLU A 74 -10.72 0.73 -11.82
CA GLU A 74 -10.93 -0.68 -11.47
C GLU A 74 -10.53 -1.02 -10.04
N SER A 75 -9.92 -0.09 -9.29
CA SER A 75 -9.53 -0.37 -7.91
C SER A 75 -10.71 -0.76 -7.04
N LYS A 76 -11.89 -0.24 -7.32
CA LYS A 76 -13.11 -0.58 -6.59
C LYS A 76 -13.54 -2.04 -6.77
N LEU A 77 -13.01 -2.70 -7.80
CA LEU A 77 -13.32 -4.10 -8.07
C LEU A 77 -12.45 -5.05 -7.26
N LEU A 78 -11.40 -4.54 -6.62
CA LEU A 78 -10.45 -5.36 -5.89
C LEU A 78 -10.90 -5.62 -4.45
N PRO A 79 -10.51 -6.77 -3.87
CA PRO A 79 -10.66 -6.99 -2.44
C PRO A 79 -9.97 -5.90 -1.62
N TYR A 80 -10.30 -5.85 -0.34
CA TYR A 80 -9.87 -4.77 0.55
C TYR A 80 -8.35 -4.64 0.69
N ASN A 81 -7.63 -5.76 0.64
CA ASN A 81 -6.19 -5.77 0.86
C ASN A 81 -5.39 -5.76 -0.45
N MET A 82 -6.02 -5.41 -1.55
CA MET A 82 -5.36 -5.40 -2.86
C MET A 82 -5.37 -4.01 -3.46
N GLN A 83 -4.35 -3.72 -4.25
CA GLN A 83 -4.28 -2.50 -5.04
C GLN A 83 -3.28 -2.66 -6.16
N PHE A 84 -3.46 -1.86 -7.21
CA PHE A 84 -2.52 -1.81 -8.34
C PHE A 84 -1.22 -1.14 -7.90
N VAL A 85 -0.11 -1.63 -8.42
CA VAL A 85 1.24 -1.23 -8.03
C VAL A 85 1.88 -0.43 -9.17
N ASP A 86 2.58 0.64 -8.81
CA ASP A 86 3.10 1.62 -9.75
C ASP A 86 4.53 1.30 -10.19
N GLU A 87 4.68 0.30 -11.05
CA GLU A 87 5.97 -0.03 -11.66
C GLU A 87 6.42 1.05 -12.64
N ASN A 88 5.51 1.90 -13.09
CA ASN A 88 5.85 2.94 -14.04
C ASN A 88 6.71 4.04 -13.41
N ASN A 89 6.30 4.51 -12.24
CA ASN A 89 7.06 5.54 -11.53
C ASN A 89 8.11 4.99 -10.58
N LEU A 90 7.92 3.74 -10.13
CA LEU A 90 8.87 3.08 -9.23
C LEU A 90 9.30 1.75 -9.84
N PRO A 91 10.13 1.78 -10.90
CA PRO A 91 10.54 0.52 -11.55
C PRO A 91 11.24 -0.41 -10.56
N GLY A 92 10.80 -1.67 -10.55
CA GLY A 92 11.34 -2.67 -9.62
C GLY A 92 10.61 -2.76 -8.30
N ILE A 93 9.59 -1.91 -8.07
CA ILE A 93 8.88 -1.92 -6.79
C ILE A 93 8.18 -3.26 -6.53
N GLY A 94 7.66 -3.90 -7.58
CA GLY A 94 7.00 -5.20 -7.41
C GLY A 94 7.95 -6.26 -6.87
N ALA A 95 9.15 -6.35 -7.43
CA ALA A 95 10.16 -7.28 -6.95
C ALA A 95 10.54 -6.99 -5.50
N TRP A 96 10.70 -5.71 -5.17
CA TRP A 96 11.02 -5.28 -3.82
C TRP A 96 9.93 -5.69 -2.82
N LEU A 97 8.66 -5.51 -3.20
CA LEU A 97 7.53 -5.92 -2.37
C LEU A 97 7.55 -7.42 -2.10
N ARG A 98 7.78 -8.20 -3.15
CA ARG A 98 7.83 -9.68 -3.02
C ARG A 98 9.00 -10.13 -2.17
N GLN A 99 10.18 -9.56 -2.39
CA GLN A 99 11.39 -9.95 -1.67
C GLN A 99 11.28 -9.70 -0.17
N ASN A 100 10.57 -8.66 0.20
CA ASN A 100 10.41 -8.31 1.61
C ASN A 100 9.13 -8.87 2.24
N GLY A 101 8.37 -9.66 1.49
CA GLY A 101 7.15 -10.26 2.01
C GLY A 101 6.04 -9.26 2.29
N ILE A 102 6.10 -8.08 1.68
CA ILE A 102 5.12 -7.02 1.90
C ILE A 102 3.85 -7.29 1.10
N ALA A 103 4.01 -7.76 -0.14
CA ALA A 103 2.88 -8.01 -1.02
C ALA A 103 3.22 -9.08 -2.04
N GLN A 104 2.18 -9.69 -2.61
CA GLN A 104 2.31 -10.74 -3.62
C GLN A 104 1.50 -10.38 -4.86
N PRO A 105 2.00 -10.69 -6.07
CA PRO A 105 1.26 -10.42 -7.29
C PRO A 105 0.04 -11.34 -7.40
N THR A 106 -1.01 -10.85 -8.04
CA THR A 106 -2.26 -11.60 -8.19
C THR A 106 -2.53 -12.06 -9.61
N GLY A 107 -1.81 -11.51 -10.59
CA GLY A 107 -2.09 -11.76 -12.00
C GLY A 107 -3.23 -10.93 -12.55
N MET A 108 -3.89 -10.11 -11.74
CA MET A 108 -4.96 -9.23 -12.20
C MET A 108 -4.35 -7.92 -12.68
N HIS A 109 -4.74 -7.49 -13.87
CA HIS A 109 -4.18 -6.30 -14.52
C HIS A 109 -5.27 -5.33 -14.94
N ALA A 110 -4.92 -4.05 -14.97
CA ALA A 110 -5.75 -3.01 -15.54
C ALA A 110 -4.88 -2.01 -16.26
N ALA A 111 -5.41 -1.43 -17.32
CA ALA A 111 -4.69 -0.43 -18.12
C ALA A 111 -5.18 0.96 -17.78
N SER A 112 -4.26 1.92 -17.77
CA SER A 112 -4.59 3.33 -17.66
C SER A 112 -3.63 4.11 -18.54
N GLY A 113 -4.15 4.82 -19.53
CA GLY A 113 -3.33 5.45 -20.54
C GLY A 113 -2.54 4.38 -21.31
N TYR A 114 -1.22 4.53 -21.35
CA TYR A 114 -0.35 3.59 -22.02
C TYR A 114 0.30 2.59 -21.06
N CYS A 115 -0.10 2.60 -19.80
CA CYS A 115 0.50 1.76 -18.77
C CYS A 115 -0.43 0.62 -18.39
N LEU A 116 0.16 -0.55 -18.14
CA LEU A 116 -0.54 -1.69 -17.60
C LEU A 116 -0.07 -1.90 -16.16
N TYR A 117 -1.02 -2.00 -15.23
CA TYR A 117 -0.71 -2.14 -13.81
C TYR A 117 -1.20 -3.48 -13.30
N GLU A 118 -0.42 -4.10 -12.45
CA GLU A 118 -0.81 -5.36 -11.81
C GLU A 118 -1.25 -5.10 -10.37
N ALA A 119 -2.34 -5.77 -9.96
CA ALA A 119 -2.81 -5.71 -8.59
C ALA A 119 -2.00 -6.67 -7.72
N TYR A 120 -1.57 -6.18 -6.56
CA TYR A 120 -0.86 -6.97 -5.56
C TYR A 120 -1.72 -7.08 -4.31
N ARG A 121 -1.59 -8.21 -3.62
CA ARG A 121 -2.22 -8.41 -2.32
C ARG A 121 -1.21 -8.05 -1.25
N PHE A 122 -1.57 -7.10 -0.39
CA PHE A 122 -0.70 -6.59 0.66
C PHE A 122 -0.98 -7.30 1.99
N ASN A 123 0.08 -7.56 2.74
CA ASN A 123 -0.01 -8.21 4.05
C ASN A 123 -0.35 -7.19 5.12
N LEU A 124 -1.61 -6.73 5.13
CA LEU A 124 -2.09 -5.77 6.11
C LEU A 124 -2.28 -6.44 7.47
N ASP A 125 -2.00 -5.70 8.54
CA ASP A 125 -2.38 -6.18 9.86
C ASP A 125 -3.90 -6.02 10.04
N ALA A 126 -4.43 -6.58 11.12
CA ALA A 126 -5.87 -6.58 11.36
C ALA A 126 -6.42 -5.15 11.49
N LYS A 127 -5.66 -4.26 12.11
CA LYS A 127 -6.10 -2.88 12.30
C LYS A 127 -6.20 -2.14 10.97
N ASP A 128 -5.18 -2.24 10.13
CA ASP A 128 -5.16 -1.55 8.85
C ASP A 128 -6.25 -2.10 7.93
N LEU A 129 -6.41 -3.42 7.90
CA LEU A 129 -7.46 -4.04 7.10
C LEU A 129 -8.84 -3.56 7.54
N LYS A 130 -9.09 -3.52 8.84
CA LYS A 130 -10.36 -3.06 9.39
C LYS A 130 -10.65 -1.62 8.98
N GLU A 131 -9.64 -0.76 8.98
CA GLU A 131 -9.81 0.64 8.59
C GLU A 131 -10.16 0.77 7.10
N VAL A 132 -9.51 -0.02 6.22
CA VAL A 132 -9.83 -0.01 4.80
C VAL A 132 -11.26 -0.50 4.56
N ILE A 133 -11.65 -1.58 5.24
CA ILE A 133 -13.01 -2.13 5.13
C ILE A 133 -14.04 -1.06 5.54
N ALA A 134 -13.83 -0.45 6.70
CA ALA A 134 -14.76 0.56 7.21
C ALA A 134 -14.88 1.74 6.26
N ARG A 135 -13.76 2.19 5.71
CA ARG A 135 -13.75 3.33 4.79
C ARG A 135 -14.51 3.02 3.51
N ARG A 136 -14.29 1.83 2.94
CA ARG A 136 -14.98 1.45 1.72
C ARG A 136 -16.48 1.23 1.96
N GLN A 137 -16.85 0.69 3.12
CA GLN A 137 -18.26 0.57 3.48
C GLN A 137 -18.90 1.95 3.61
N GLN A 138 -18.22 2.89 4.23
CA GLN A 138 -18.70 4.25 4.40
C GLN A 138 -18.93 4.94 3.06
N LEU A 139 -18.06 4.69 2.08
CA LEU A 139 -18.12 5.31 0.77
C LEU A 139 -18.95 4.51 -0.25
N GLY A 140 -19.45 3.35 0.12
CA GLY A 140 -20.23 2.51 -0.78
C GLY A 140 -19.41 1.87 -1.89
N THR A 141 -18.14 1.60 -1.63
CA THR A 141 -17.22 1.05 -2.63
C THR A 141 -16.74 -0.36 -2.28
N GLN A 142 -17.58 -1.12 -1.59
CA GLN A 142 -17.25 -2.53 -1.28
C GLN A 142 -16.99 -3.29 -2.57
N PRO A 143 -16.14 -4.34 -2.51
CA PRO A 143 -15.91 -5.18 -3.68
C PRO A 143 -17.22 -5.76 -4.23
N PRO A 144 -17.32 -5.98 -5.55
CA PRO A 144 -18.57 -6.47 -6.16
C PRO A 144 -19.10 -7.76 -5.54
N GLU A 145 -18.22 -8.63 -5.13
CA GLU A 145 -18.58 -9.90 -4.51
C GLU A 145 -19.39 -9.67 -3.23
N GLN A 146 -18.97 -8.71 -2.41
CA GLN A 146 -19.66 -8.35 -1.18
C GLN A 146 -21.02 -7.74 -1.48
N ARG A 147 -21.10 -6.86 -2.47
CA ARG A 147 -22.36 -6.23 -2.86
C ARG A 147 -23.35 -7.24 -3.41
N HIS A 148 -22.85 -8.18 -4.22
CA HIS A 148 -23.67 -9.23 -4.80
C HIS A 148 -24.27 -10.11 -3.71
N THR A 149 -23.48 -10.48 -2.71
CA THR A 149 -23.95 -11.28 -1.58
C THR A 149 -25.05 -10.55 -0.81
N GLN A 150 -24.89 -9.24 -0.60
CA GLN A 150 -25.91 -8.44 0.07
C GLN A 150 -27.22 -8.40 -0.72
N GLU A 151 -27.13 -8.25 -2.03
CA GLU A 151 -28.31 -8.26 -2.88
C GLU A 151 -29.07 -9.57 -2.78
N ARG A 152 -28.36 -10.69 -2.75
CA ARG A 152 -28.99 -12.01 -2.59
C ARG A 152 -29.73 -12.14 -1.28
N LYS A 153 -29.22 -11.55 -0.22
CA LYS A 153 -29.88 -11.59 1.09
C LYS A 153 -31.17 -10.79 1.11
N VAL A 154 -31.23 -9.73 0.34
CA VAL A 154 -32.41 -8.89 0.26
C VAL A 154 -33.55 -9.59 -0.48
N LYS A 155 -33.23 -10.41 -1.42
CA LYS A 155 -34.22 -11.18 -2.15
C LYS A 155 -34.76 -12.32 -1.30
#